data_aa643b0d5fcaf4cf8eff26a32190ddb8
#
_entry.id   aa643b0d5fcaf4cf8eff26a32190ddb8
#
_cell.length_a   1.000
_cell.length_b   1.000
_cell.length_c   1.000
_cell.angle_alpha   90.00
_cell.angle_beta   90.00
_cell.angle_gamma   90.00
#
_symmetry.space_group_name_H-M   'P 1'
#
loop_
_entity.id
_entity.type
_entity.pdbx_description
1 polymer ?
#
loop_
_entity_poly.entity_id
_entity_poly.type
_entity_poly.pdbx_seq_one_letter_code
_entity_poly.pdbx_strand_id
1 'polypeptide(L)'
;MKKLLCFVLALLFLFFNFSDSASRRPVKGFNGMVVSSDSLATRIGVEILKKGGNAVDAAVAVGFALAVTYPQAGNIGGGGFMVIRMANGETITIDFREKAPMKASEDMFLDENGNFVPERSQIGHLSVGVPGSVAGLLLALEKYGTMSRKEVLKPAIKLAEKGFIVNEGLANAFKNAFEHFKKFPSTMKYFSKNGQPYKAGDRLVQKDLAKVLKLIRDKGRDGFYKGRVADLIVEEMKRGGGLITYEDLENYQPVLRKPVVGNYRGYEIISMGPPSSGGVCLIE
;
A
#
# COMPACT_ATOMS: atom_id res chain seq x y z
N MET A 1 2.07 4.18 -62.06
CA MET A 1 2.20 4.81 -60.72
C MET A 1 1.05 4.50 -59.79
N LYS A 2 -0.23 4.73 -60.11
CA LYS A 2 -1.37 4.48 -59.20
C LYS A 2 -1.48 3.02 -58.67
N LYS A 3 -1.26 2.01 -59.52
CA LYS A 3 -1.31 0.59 -59.16
C LYS A 3 -0.18 0.19 -58.20
N LEU A 4 1.02 0.77 -58.35
CA LEU A 4 2.15 0.53 -57.47
C LEU A 4 1.93 1.16 -56.06
N LEU A 5 1.33 2.33 -56.00
CA LEU A 5 0.97 3.02 -54.77
C LEU A 5 -0.09 2.24 -53.97
N CYS A 6 -1.09 1.68 -54.63
CA CYS A 6 -2.10 0.85 -53.98
C CYS A 6 -1.49 -0.48 -53.43
N PHE A 7 -0.53 -1.05 -54.15
CA PHE A 7 0.14 -2.26 -53.69
C PHE A 7 1.04 -2.01 -52.45
N VAL A 8 1.75 -0.88 -52.47
CA VAL A 8 2.58 -0.45 -51.31
C VAL A 8 1.72 -0.12 -50.09
N LEU A 9 0.57 0.57 -50.29
CA LEU A 9 -0.40 0.83 -49.21
C LEU A 9 -1.03 -0.46 -48.66
N ALA A 10 -1.37 -1.42 -49.50
CA ALA A 10 -1.90 -2.73 -49.09
C ALA A 10 -0.83 -3.56 -48.30
N LEU A 11 0.44 -3.50 -48.70
CA LEU A 11 1.55 -4.11 -47.98
C LEU A 11 1.77 -3.44 -46.59
N LEU A 12 1.73 -2.10 -46.53
CA LEU A 12 1.81 -1.37 -45.28
C LEU A 12 0.66 -1.74 -44.30
N PHE A 13 -0.57 -1.90 -44.82
CA PHE A 13 -1.70 -2.34 -44.01
C PHE A 13 -1.57 -3.77 -43.47
N LEU A 14 -0.89 -4.67 -44.22
CA LEU A 14 -0.60 -6.02 -43.77
C LEU A 14 0.46 -6.05 -42.65
N PHE A 15 1.40 -5.10 -42.62
CA PHE A 15 2.40 -5.00 -41.53
C PHE A 15 1.88 -4.32 -40.26
N PHE A 16 0.81 -3.53 -40.33
CA PHE A 16 0.21 -2.85 -39.17
C PHE A 16 -0.66 -3.76 -38.27
N ASN A 17 -0.99 -4.99 -38.70
CA ASN A 17 -1.86 -5.88 -37.93
C ASN A 17 -1.13 -6.94 -37.08
N PHE A 18 0.19 -6.89 -36.99
CA PHE A 18 0.95 -7.71 -36.05
C PHE A 18 1.45 -6.92 -34.86
N SER A 19 0.59 -6.13 -34.25
CA SER A 19 0.77 -5.83 -32.82
C SER A 19 0.30 -7.05 -32.05
N ASP A 20 1.10 -8.09 -32.02
CA ASP A 20 1.00 -9.11 -30.98
C ASP A 20 1.26 -8.37 -29.68
N SER A 21 0.19 -7.88 -29.09
CA SER A 21 0.16 -7.51 -27.70
C SER A 21 0.57 -8.78 -26.96
N ALA A 22 1.86 -8.90 -26.67
CA ALA A 22 2.43 -10.04 -25.96
C ALA A 22 1.88 -10.03 -24.53
N SER A 23 0.61 -10.35 -24.38
CA SER A 23 0.02 -10.61 -23.08
C SER A 23 0.74 -11.83 -22.52
N ARG A 24 1.35 -11.66 -21.36
CA ARG A 24 1.99 -12.79 -20.67
C ARG A 24 0.95 -13.89 -20.48
N ARG A 25 1.34 -15.12 -20.80
CA ARG A 25 0.46 -16.28 -20.59
C ARG A 25 -0.02 -16.32 -19.14
N PRO A 26 -1.29 -16.63 -18.88
CA PRO A 26 -1.81 -16.77 -17.53
C PRO A 26 -1.00 -17.79 -16.73
N VAL A 27 -0.65 -17.45 -15.50
CA VAL A 27 -0.04 -18.38 -14.55
C VAL A 27 -1.15 -19.14 -13.84
N LYS A 28 -1.05 -20.46 -13.78
CA LYS A 28 -2.01 -21.33 -13.08
C LYS A 28 -1.45 -21.71 -11.71
N GLY A 29 -2.24 -21.51 -10.66
CA GLY A 29 -1.98 -22.01 -9.30
C GLY A 29 -2.96 -23.11 -8.94
N PHE A 30 -2.50 -24.26 -8.46
CA PHE A 30 -3.34 -25.41 -8.10
C PHE A 30 -3.76 -25.39 -6.63
N ASN A 31 -2.87 -24.98 -5.72
CA ASN A 31 -3.10 -24.97 -4.28
C ASN A 31 -3.36 -23.57 -3.69
N GLY A 32 -3.07 -22.54 -4.45
CA GLY A 32 -3.26 -21.15 -4.07
C GLY A 32 -2.43 -20.23 -4.95
N MET A 33 -2.72 -18.93 -4.87
CA MET A 33 -2.02 -17.92 -5.63
C MET A 33 -1.89 -16.64 -4.81
N VAL A 34 -0.78 -15.96 -4.94
CA VAL A 34 -0.53 -14.63 -4.37
C VAL A 34 -0.05 -13.71 -5.49
N VAL A 35 -0.64 -12.53 -5.57
CA VAL A 35 -0.24 -11.47 -6.51
C VAL A 35 -0.07 -10.18 -5.73
N SER A 36 1.03 -9.47 -5.95
CA SER A 36 1.25 -8.15 -5.38
C SER A 36 2.16 -7.31 -6.29
N SER A 37 2.31 -6.03 -5.96
CA SER A 37 3.15 -5.08 -6.70
C SER A 37 4.65 -5.33 -6.57
N ASP A 38 5.07 -6.22 -5.66
CA ASP A 38 6.48 -6.54 -5.43
C ASP A 38 6.71 -8.05 -5.32
N SER A 39 7.73 -8.56 -6.00
CA SER A 39 8.02 -9.98 -6.07
C SER A 39 8.49 -10.59 -4.74
N LEU A 40 9.15 -9.80 -3.88
CA LEU A 40 9.58 -10.27 -2.55
C LEU A 40 8.36 -10.42 -1.64
N ALA A 41 7.45 -9.44 -1.66
CA ALA A 41 6.19 -9.50 -0.93
C ALA A 41 5.32 -10.66 -1.41
N THR A 42 5.20 -10.87 -2.74
CA THR A 42 4.49 -12.02 -3.32
C THR A 42 5.04 -13.35 -2.82
N ARG A 43 6.37 -13.52 -2.82
CA ARG A 43 7.00 -14.75 -2.29
C ARG A 43 6.70 -14.97 -0.82
N ILE A 44 6.69 -13.92 -0.02
CA ILE A 44 6.31 -14.01 1.40
C ILE A 44 4.89 -14.55 1.54
N GLY A 45 3.93 -14.03 0.79
CA GLY A 45 2.56 -14.54 0.82
C GLY A 45 2.47 -16.02 0.43
N VAL A 46 3.18 -16.44 -0.62
CA VAL A 46 3.28 -17.86 -1.02
C VAL A 46 3.87 -18.73 0.09
N GLU A 47 4.94 -18.26 0.76
CA GLU A 47 5.53 -19.01 1.89
C GLU A 47 4.62 -19.12 3.11
N ILE A 48 3.77 -18.11 3.35
CA ILE A 48 2.73 -18.19 4.38
C ILE A 48 1.71 -19.27 4.03
N LEU A 49 1.21 -19.29 2.78
CA LEU A 49 0.29 -20.35 2.32
C LEU A 49 0.91 -21.76 2.44
N LYS A 50 2.18 -21.92 2.02
CA LYS A 50 2.89 -23.21 2.14
C LYS A 50 3.06 -23.70 3.59
N LYS A 51 3.06 -22.79 4.56
CA LYS A 51 3.12 -23.10 5.99
C LYS A 51 1.76 -23.43 6.61
N GLY A 52 0.70 -23.47 5.79
CA GLY A 52 -0.65 -23.75 6.25
C GLY A 52 -1.46 -22.53 6.67
N GLY A 53 -0.95 -21.32 6.48
CA GLY A 53 -1.72 -20.10 6.66
C GLY A 53 -2.82 -19.97 5.59
N ASN A 54 -3.90 -19.30 5.92
CA ASN A 54 -4.98 -19.02 4.97
C ASN A 54 -4.68 -17.77 4.12
N ALA A 55 -5.60 -17.39 3.23
CA ALA A 55 -5.45 -16.24 2.34
C ALA A 55 -5.33 -14.90 3.12
N VAL A 56 -5.97 -14.78 4.28
CA VAL A 56 -5.89 -13.58 5.13
C VAL A 56 -4.50 -13.47 5.77
N ASP A 57 -3.95 -14.57 6.29
CA ASP A 57 -2.57 -14.60 6.81
C ASP A 57 -1.56 -14.16 5.75
N ALA A 58 -1.73 -14.69 4.53
CA ALA A 58 -0.87 -14.32 3.39
C ALA A 58 -1.03 -12.85 3.02
N ALA A 59 -2.26 -12.32 2.95
CA ALA A 59 -2.52 -10.92 2.61
C ALA A 59 -1.94 -9.96 3.65
N VAL A 60 -2.06 -10.28 4.95
CA VAL A 60 -1.48 -9.48 6.03
C VAL A 60 0.05 -9.49 5.98
N ALA A 61 0.65 -10.66 5.76
CA ALA A 61 2.11 -10.77 5.60
C ALA A 61 2.62 -9.97 4.39
N VAL A 62 1.89 -10.02 3.26
CA VAL A 62 2.18 -9.22 2.06
C VAL A 62 2.04 -7.73 2.35
N GLY A 63 0.99 -7.30 3.06
CA GLY A 63 0.79 -5.90 3.43
C GLY A 63 1.96 -5.33 4.25
N PHE A 64 2.42 -6.04 5.28
CA PHE A 64 3.61 -5.64 6.04
C PHE A 64 4.91 -5.76 5.23
N ALA A 65 5.02 -6.71 4.32
CA ALA A 65 6.19 -6.82 3.44
C ALA A 65 6.26 -5.67 2.43
N LEU A 66 5.13 -5.27 1.85
CA LEU A 66 5.03 -4.12 0.95
C LEU A 66 5.41 -2.81 1.65
N ALA A 67 5.12 -2.67 2.94
CA ALA A 67 5.58 -1.51 3.72
C ALA A 67 7.13 -1.40 3.76
N VAL A 68 7.83 -2.50 3.53
CA VAL A 68 9.30 -2.55 3.44
C VAL A 68 9.79 -2.40 2.00
N THR A 69 9.21 -3.15 1.06
CA THR A 69 9.75 -3.32 -0.30
C THR A 69 9.12 -2.39 -1.34
N TYR A 70 7.98 -1.76 -1.01
CA TYR A 70 7.22 -0.89 -1.91
C TYR A 70 6.77 0.39 -1.19
N PRO A 71 7.71 1.19 -0.63
CA PRO A 71 7.42 2.29 0.29
C PRO A 71 6.60 3.44 -0.31
N GLN A 72 6.56 3.56 -1.64
CA GLN A 72 5.79 4.60 -2.33
C GLN A 72 4.27 4.38 -2.26
N ALA A 73 3.79 3.16 -2.00
CA ALA A 73 2.37 2.86 -1.94
C ALA A 73 2.00 1.79 -0.92
N GLY A 74 2.94 0.95 -0.46
CA GLY A 74 2.77 0.03 0.66
C GLY A 74 3.49 0.59 1.89
N ASN A 75 2.77 1.06 2.90
CA ASN A 75 3.38 1.64 4.09
C ASN A 75 2.50 1.45 5.33
N ILE A 76 3.10 1.56 6.51
CA ILE A 76 2.37 1.48 7.79
C ILE A 76 1.77 2.83 8.22
N GLY A 77 2.12 3.91 7.55
CA GLY A 77 1.61 5.27 7.78
C GLY A 77 0.42 5.64 6.89
N GLY A 78 -0.08 4.72 6.09
CA GLY A 78 -1.21 4.90 5.21
C GLY A 78 -2.45 4.14 5.66
N GLY A 79 -3.29 3.75 4.70
CA GLY A 79 -4.51 2.99 4.92
C GLY A 79 -4.88 2.13 3.71
N GLY A 80 -6.10 1.66 3.69
CA GLY A 80 -6.58 0.85 2.58
C GLY A 80 -7.92 0.17 2.86
N PHE A 81 -8.22 -0.78 1.98
CA PHE A 81 -9.42 -1.60 2.06
C PHE A 81 -9.07 -3.06 1.89
N MET A 82 -9.87 -3.94 2.44
CA MET A 82 -9.77 -5.38 2.23
C MET A 82 -11.14 -5.96 1.92
N VAL A 83 -11.22 -6.80 0.89
CA VAL A 83 -12.39 -7.62 0.57
C VAL A 83 -11.99 -9.06 0.82
N ILE A 84 -12.72 -9.75 1.67
CA ILE A 84 -12.47 -11.13 2.07
C ILE A 84 -13.66 -11.97 1.66
N ARG A 85 -13.41 -13.09 0.98
CA ARG A 85 -14.38 -14.13 0.76
C ARG A 85 -13.88 -15.42 1.40
N MET A 86 -14.59 -15.86 2.42
CA MET A 86 -14.27 -17.09 3.15
C MET A 86 -14.71 -18.32 2.39
N ALA A 87 -14.15 -19.48 2.71
CA ALA A 87 -14.50 -20.75 2.07
C ALA A 87 -15.98 -21.16 2.27
N ASN A 88 -16.61 -20.72 3.36
CA ASN A 88 -18.04 -20.91 3.64
C ASN A 88 -18.96 -19.97 2.83
N GLY A 89 -18.39 -19.11 1.98
CA GLY A 89 -19.13 -18.13 1.18
C GLY A 89 -19.37 -16.78 1.86
N GLU A 90 -19.05 -16.64 3.15
CA GLU A 90 -19.14 -15.36 3.86
C GLU A 90 -18.24 -14.32 3.19
N THR A 91 -18.77 -13.11 3.01
CA THR A 91 -18.04 -11.98 2.42
C THR A 91 -17.99 -10.82 3.38
N ILE A 92 -16.80 -10.29 3.58
CA ILE A 92 -16.52 -9.22 4.55
C ILE A 92 -15.69 -8.14 3.84
N THR A 93 -15.94 -6.89 4.20
CA THR A 93 -15.03 -5.79 3.84
C THR A 93 -14.53 -5.09 5.08
N ILE A 94 -13.26 -4.71 5.05
CA ILE A 94 -12.62 -3.94 6.11
C ILE A 94 -12.16 -2.62 5.52
N ASP A 95 -12.68 -1.54 6.08
CA ASP A 95 -12.26 -0.18 5.78
C ASP A 95 -11.26 0.26 6.86
N PHE A 96 -10.01 0.36 6.45
CA PHE A 96 -8.93 0.92 7.26
C PHE A 96 -8.24 2.09 6.56
N ARG A 97 -9.03 2.83 5.77
CA ARG A 97 -8.58 4.08 5.16
C ARG A 97 -8.18 5.08 6.24
N GLU A 98 -7.29 5.99 5.89
CA GLU A 98 -6.90 7.12 6.73
C GLU A 98 -8.13 7.95 7.10
N LYS A 99 -8.11 8.52 8.29
CA LYS A 99 -9.14 9.45 8.76
C LYS A 99 -8.55 10.85 8.90
N ALA A 100 -9.36 11.87 8.68
CA ALA A 100 -8.97 13.23 8.99
C ALA A 100 -8.67 13.34 10.50
N PRO A 101 -7.58 14.03 10.91
CA PRO A 101 -7.38 14.38 12.30
C PRO A 101 -8.55 15.21 12.86
N MET A 102 -8.86 15.10 14.14
CA MET A 102 -9.96 15.85 14.75
C MET A 102 -9.81 17.38 14.66
N LYS A 103 -8.58 17.86 14.49
CA LYS A 103 -8.27 19.28 14.28
C LYS A 103 -8.38 19.74 12.82
N ALA A 104 -8.76 18.86 11.89
CA ALA A 104 -8.97 19.25 10.51
C ALA A 104 -10.17 20.19 10.40
N SER A 105 -10.03 21.24 9.57
CA SER A 105 -11.09 22.19 9.26
C SER A 105 -11.27 22.30 7.75
N GLU A 106 -12.39 22.88 7.32
CA GLU A 106 -12.73 23.04 5.90
C GLU A 106 -11.80 23.99 5.16
N ASP A 107 -11.17 24.92 5.88
CA ASP A 107 -10.29 25.96 5.37
C ASP A 107 -8.80 25.66 5.52
N MET A 108 -8.42 24.51 6.09
CA MET A 108 -7.03 24.15 6.41
C MET A 108 -6.06 24.19 5.22
N PHE A 109 -6.57 24.11 4.01
CA PHE A 109 -5.76 24.19 2.78
C PHE A 109 -5.89 25.52 2.05
N LEU A 110 -6.58 26.51 2.63
CA LEU A 110 -6.74 27.85 2.06
C LEU A 110 -5.63 28.81 2.54
N ASP A 111 -5.32 29.82 1.74
CA ASP A 111 -4.50 30.95 2.16
C ASP A 111 -5.32 31.99 2.95
N GLU A 112 -4.68 33.09 3.34
CA GLU A 112 -5.30 34.20 4.09
C GLU A 112 -6.41 34.92 3.31
N ASN A 113 -6.45 34.75 1.98
CA ASN A 113 -7.44 35.33 1.08
C ASN A 113 -8.56 34.35 0.73
N GLY A 114 -8.54 33.12 1.30
CA GLY A 114 -9.49 32.07 1.02
C GLY A 114 -9.22 31.29 -0.28
N ASN A 115 -8.05 31.42 -0.89
CA ASN A 115 -7.69 30.68 -2.10
C ASN A 115 -7.09 29.31 -1.73
N PHE A 116 -7.45 28.27 -2.49
CA PHE A 116 -6.89 26.94 -2.33
C PHE A 116 -5.39 26.89 -2.68
N VAL A 117 -4.58 26.33 -1.78
CA VAL A 117 -3.14 26.15 -1.94
C VAL A 117 -2.86 24.64 -2.14
N PRO A 118 -2.70 24.16 -3.39
CA PRO A 118 -2.58 22.74 -3.72
C PRO A 118 -1.46 22.03 -2.94
N GLU A 119 -0.32 22.66 -2.72
CA GLU A 119 0.82 22.09 -2.00
C GLU A 119 0.46 21.69 -0.58
N ARG A 120 -0.42 22.43 0.10
CA ARG A 120 -0.82 22.14 1.49
C ARG A 120 -1.58 20.81 1.59
N SER A 121 -2.32 20.44 0.54
CA SER A 121 -3.11 19.18 0.49
C SER A 121 -2.32 17.99 -0.07
N GLN A 122 -1.16 18.21 -0.67
CA GLN A 122 -0.39 17.19 -1.38
C GLN A 122 0.94 16.85 -0.73
N ILE A 123 1.61 17.83 -0.12
CA ILE A 123 2.99 17.68 0.35
C ILE A 123 3.13 18.23 1.78
N GLY A 124 3.65 17.40 2.68
CA GLY A 124 3.99 17.82 4.03
C GLY A 124 3.03 17.31 5.10
N HIS A 125 3.23 17.83 6.31
CA HIS A 125 2.59 17.28 7.51
C HIS A 125 1.08 17.59 7.60
N LEU A 126 0.64 18.68 6.96
CA LEU A 126 -0.78 19.05 6.95
C LEU A 126 -1.64 18.12 6.09
N SER A 127 -1.04 17.52 5.05
CA SER A 127 -1.75 16.61 4.14
C SER A 127 -1.92 15.17 4.67
N VAL A 128 -1.39 14.87 5.86
CA VAL A 128 -1.33 13.50 6.39
C VAL A 128 -2.59 13.17 7.19
N GLY A 129 -3.27 12.07 6.82
CA GLY A 129 -4.36 11.50 7.62
C GLY A 129 -3.87 10.57 8.72
N VAL A 130 -4.74 10.30 9.70
CA VAL A 130 -4.49 9.32 10.77
C VAL A 130 -4.36 7.93 10.16
N PRO A 131 -3.22 7.24 10.32
CA PRO A 131 -2.93 6.00 9.61
C PRO A 131 -3.80 4.82 10.07
N GLY A 132 -4.23 4.00 9.11
CA GLY A 132 -5.10 2.85 9.35
C GLY A 132 -4.50 1.49 9.07
N SER A 133 -3.42 1.42 8.27
CA SER A 133 -2.84 0.14 7.78
C SER A 133 -2.56 -0.86 8.88
N VAL A 134 -1.92 -0.44 9.98
CA VAL A 134 -1.56 -1.35 11.08
C VAL A 134 -2.82 -1.91 11.75
N ALA A 135 -3.79 -1.06 12.08
CA ALA A 135 -5.01 -1.49 12.75
C ALA A 135 -5.87 -2.41 11.84
N GLY A 136 -5.98 -2.08 10.55
CA GLY A 136 -6.75 -2.88 9.59
C GLY A 136 -6.14 -4.25 9.32
N LEU A 137 -4.83 -4.32 9.09
CA LEU A 137 -4.13 -5.60 8.88
C LEU A 137 -4.19 -6.48 10.14
N LEU A 138 -4.04 -5.90 11.32
CA LEU A 138 -4.13 -6.65 12.57
C LEU A 138 -5.57 -7.12 12.86
N LEU A 139 -6.59 -6.30 12.58
CA LEU A 139 -7.99 -6.70 12.70
C LEU A 139 -8.32 -7.87 11.76
N ALA A 140 -7.84 -7.82 10.51
CA ALA A 140 -8.02 -8.91 9.55
C ALA A 140 -7.39 -10.21 10.06
N LEU A 141 -6.14 -10.14 10.55
CA LEU A 141 -5.43 -11.29 11.09
C LEU A 141 -6.14 -11.88 12.31
N GLU A 142 -6.57 -11.04 13.25
CA GLU A 142 -7.22 -11.46 14.49
C GLU A 142 -8.56 -12.15 14.25
N LYS A 143 -9.38 -11.62 13.31
CA LYS A 143 -10.72 -12.13 13.08
C LYS A 143 -10.78 -13.30 12.08
N TYR A 144 -9.92 -13.30 11.09
CA TYR A 144 -10.04 -14.18 9.92
C TYR A 144 -8.75 -14.95 9.58
N GLY A 145 -7.63 -14.60 10.22
CA GLY A 145 -6.37 -15.34 10.09
C GLY A 145 -6.33 -16.58 10.99
N THR A 146 -5.36 -17.45 10.74
CA THR A 146 -5.11 -18.69 11.48
C THR A 146 -3.72 -18.73 12.11
N MET A 147 -2.83 -17.84 11.67
CA MET A 147 -1.45 -17.77 12.15
C MET A 147 -1.25 -16.68 13.20
N SER A 148 -0.23 -16.85 14.02
CA SER A 148 0.14 -15.84 15.02
C SER A 148 0.72 -14.59 14.35
N ARG A 149 0.51 -13.44 14.96
CA ARG A 149 1.13 -12.16 14.59
C ARG A 149 2.66 -12.26 14.46
N LYS A 150 3.29 -13.08 15.32
CA LYS A 150 4.74 -13.33 15.32
C LYS A 150 5.20 -14.00 14.03
N GLU A 151 4.45 -14.96 13.54
CA GLU A 151 4.78 -15.71 12.32
C GLU A 151 4.58 -14.83 11.09
N VAL A 152 3.46 -14.11 11.03
CA VAL A 152 3.06 -13.29 9.88
C VAL A 152 3.99 -12.08 9.69
N LEU A 153 4.44 -11.41 10.76
CA LEU A 153 5.33 -10.24 10.66
C LEU A 153 6.82 -10.61 10.53
N LYS A 154 7.22 -11.83 10.90
CA LYS A 154 8.64 -12.24 10.88
C LYS A 154 9.35 -12.00 9.52
N PRO A 155 8.75 -12.32 8.36
CA PRO A 155 9.40 -12.10 7.08
C PRO A 155 9.64 -10.61 6.78
N ALA A 156 8.66 -9.74 7.03
CA ALA A 156 8.78 -8.29 6.83
C ALA A 156 9.86 -7.69 7.75
N ILE A 157 9.89 -8.08 9.02
CA ILE A 157 10.95 -7.68 9.97
C ILE A 157 12.32 -8.06 9.43
N LYS A 158 12.48 -9.31 8.95
CA LYS A 158 13.76 -9.79 8.39
C LYS A 158 14.19 -8.97 7.17
N LEU A 159 13.26 -8.63 6.26
CA LEU A 159 13.55 -7.79 5.10
C LEU A 159 14.00 -6.39 5.51
N ALA A 160 13.32 -5.77 6.46
CA ALA A 160 13.66 -4.44 6.95
C ALA A 160 15.03 -4.41 7.65
N GLU A 161 15.36 -5.45 8.45
CA GLU A 161 16.63 -5.54 9.17
C GLU A 161 17.83 -5.85 8.27
N LYS A 162 17.68 -6.84 7.38
CA LYS A 162 18.79 -7.31 6.53
C LYS A 162 18.89 -6.55 5.22
N GLY A 163 17.83 -5.82 4.90
CA GLY A 163 17.68 -5.12 3.63
C GLY A 163 17.40 -6.05 2.46
N PHE A 164 17.04 -5.44 1.36
CA PHE A 164 16.78 -6.10 0.08
C PHE A 164 17.44 -5.32 -1.05
N ILE A 165 17.55 -5.95 -2.21
CA ILE A 165 18.13 -5.32 -3.40
C ILE A 165 17.05 -4.49 -4.09
N VAL A 166 17.33 -3.20 -4.30
CA VAL A 166 16.49 -2.26 -5.03
C VAL A 166 16.41 -2.71 -6.49
N ASN A 167 15.21 -2.92 -6.99
CA ASN A 167 14.95 -3.21 -8.40
C ASN A 167 14.84 -1.92 -9.23
N GLU A 168 14.78 -2.04 -10.56
CA GLU A 168 14.70 -0.88 -11.46
C GLU A 168 13.44 -0.05 -11.24
N GLY A 169 12.29 -0.69 -10.98
CA GLY A 169 11.02 -0.01 -10.71
C GLY A 169 11.10 0.90 -9.48
N LEU A 170 11.65 0.38 -8.38
CA LEU A 170 11.83 1.15 -7.14
C LEU A 170 12.91 2.23 -7.29
N ALA A 171 14.01 1.95 -8.01
CA ALA A 171 15.05 2.94 -8.31
C ALA A 171 14.48 4.12 -9.10
N ASN A 172 13.63 3.84 -10.11
CA ASN A 172 12.96 4.87 -10.89
C ASN A 172 11.96 5.66 -10.02
N ALA A 173 11.21 5.01 -9.13
CA ALA A 173 10.33 5.69 -8.20
C ALA A 173 11.09 6.66 -7.28
N PHE A 174 12.22 6.24 -6.72
CA PHE A 174 13.09 7.10 -5.92
C PHE A 174 13.64 8.28 -6.72
N LYS A 175 14.11 8.04 -7.96
CA LYS A 175 14.61 9.08 -8.85
C LYS A 175 13.53 10.13 -9.12
N ASN A 176 12.31 9.70 -9.45
CA ASN A 176 11.19 10.60 -9.77
C ASN A 176 10.73 11.42 -8.56
N ALA A 177 10.77 10.84 -7.35
CA ALA A 177 10.36 11.51 -6.12
C ALA A 177 11.49 12.33 -5.45
N PHE A 178 12.71 12.29 -5.98
CA PHE A 178 13.90 12.78 -5.27
C PHE A 178 13.87 14.26 -4.90
N GLU A 179 13.32 15.11 -5.77
CA GLU A 179 13.17 16.55 -5.47
C GLU A 179 12.20 16.80 -4.31
N HIS A 180 11.18 15.96 -4.16
CA HIS A 180 10.30 16.00 -2.98
C HIS A 180 11.01 15.50 -1.72
N PHE A 181 11.90 14.49 -1.83
CA PHE A 181 12.66 13.98 -0.69
C PHE A 181 13.54 15.07 -0.06
N LYS A 182 14.14 15.95 -0.87
CA LYS A 182 14.99 17.05 -0.40
C LYS A 182 14.27 18.02 0.55
N LYS A 183 12.95 18.11 0.47
CA LYS A 183 12.14 18.94 1.36
C LYS A 183 12.07 18.39 2.80
N PHE A 184 12.41 17.10 2.99
CA PHE A 184 12.24 16.39 4.26
C PHE A 184 13.53 15.66 4.65
N PRO A 185 14.31 16.19 5.63
CA PRO A 185 15.57 15.58 6.06
C PRO A 185 15.45 14.11 6.49
N SER A 186 14.33 13.76 7.14
CA SER A 186 14.05 12.37 7.53
C SER A 186 13.91 11.46 6.31
N THR A 187 13.19 11.89 5.27
CA THR A 187 13.03 11.12 4.03
C THR A 187 14.38 10.93 3.33
N MET A 188 15.17 12.02 3.23
CA MET A 188 16.52 11.95 2.67
C MET A 188 17.41 10.96 3.41
N LYS A 189 17.36 10.93 4.75
CA LYS A 189 18.13 9.99 5.56
C LYS A 189 17.84 8.53 5.21
N TYR A 190 16.58 8.17 4.96
CA TYR A 190 16.15 6.77 4.74
C TYR A 190 16.15 6.37 3.27
N PHE A 191 15.77 7.27 2.37
CA PHE A 191 15.53 6.96 0.97
C PHE A 191 16.55 7.60 0.02
N SER A 192 17.73 7.99 0.57
CA SER A 192 18.89 8.33 -0.24
C SER A 192 20.15 7.61 0.24
N LYS A 193 21.10 7.46 -0.66
CA LYS A 193 22.43 6.88 -0.40
C LYS A 193 23.48 7.93 -0.73
N ASN A 194 24.19 8.43 0.28
CA ASN A 194 25.17 9.51 0.11
C ASN A 194 24.58 10.75 -0.58
N GLY A 195 23.33 11.13 -0.24
CA GLY A 195 22.66 12.27 -0.83
C GLY A 195 22.20 12.11 -2.28
N GLN A 196 22.16 10.88 -2.79
CA GLN A 196 21.69 10.53 -4.13
C GLN A 196 20.57 9.48 -4.06
N PRO A 197 19.67 9.38 -5.08
CA PRO A 197 18.68 8.32 -5.12
C PRO A 197 19.33 6.94 -5.12
N TYR A 198 18.72 5.96 -4.45
CA TYR A 198 19.13 4.57 -4.59
C TYR A 198 19.03 4.13 -6.05
N LYS A 199 20.01 3.34 -6.51
CA LYS A 199 20.05 2.75 -7.85
C LYS A 199 19.65 1.28 -7.81
N ALA A 200 19.23 0.73 -8.93
CA ALA A 200 19.04 -0.71 -9.07
C ALA A 200 20.37 -1.45 -8.72
N GLY A 201 20.24 -2.52 -7.93
CA GLY A 201 21.39 -3.25 -7.39
C GLY A 201 21.86 -2.76 -6.01
N ASP A 202 21.49 -1.56 -5.57
CA ASP A 202 21.79 -1.12 -4.21
C ASP A 202 21.01 -1.91 -3.17
N ARG A 203 21.55 -2.00 -1.94
CA ARG A 203 20.84 -2.59 -0.80
C ARG A 203 20.19 -1.51 0.05
N LEU A 204 18.87 -1.57 0.18
CA LEU A 204 18.11 -0.72 1.10
C LEU A 204 17.88 -1.45 2.41
N VAL A 205 18.30 -0.85 3.53
CA VAL A 205 18.14 -1.36 4.90
C VAL A 205 17.33 -0.35 5.70
N GLN A 206 16.28 -0.80 6.39
CA GLN A 206 15.34 0.04 7.12
C GLN A 206 15.26 -0.40 8.60
N LYS A 207 16.37 -0.21 9.34
CA LYS A 207 16.48 -0.68 10.73
C LYS A 207 15.42 -0.09 11.67
N ASP A 208 15.04 1.17 11.47
CA ASP A 208 14.05 1.81 12.33
C ASP A 208 12.63 1.30 12.01
N LEU A 209 12.31 1.06 10.74
CA LEU A 209 11.08 0.34 10.37
C LEU A 209 11.04 -1.06 10.98
N ALA A 210 12.16 -1.78 10.99
CA ALA A 210 12.24 -3.09 11.64
C ALA A 210 11.93 -3.01 13.14
N LYS A 211 12.39 -1.97 13.84
CA LYS A 211 12.06 -1.74 15.27
C LYS A 211 10.56 -1.51 15.44
N VAL A 212 9.95 -0.69 14.60
CA VAL A 212 8.50 -0.45 14.63
C VAL A 212 7.71 -1.73 14.37
N LEU A 213 8.08 -2.50 13.34
CA LEU A 213 7.44 -3.80 13.05
C LEU A 213 7.58 -4.79 14.20
N LYS A 214 8.70 -4.77 14.93
CA LYS A 214 8.85 -5.57 16.16
C LYS A 214 7.91 -5.13 17.28
N LEU A 215 7.74 -3.83 17.48
CA LEU A 215 6.77 -3.31 18.45
C LEU A 215 5.34 -3.73 18.08
N ILE A 216 4.98 -3.65 16.81
CA ILE A 216 3.68 -4.13 16.30
C ILE A 216 3.54 -5.64 16.52
N ARG A 217 4.58 -6.43 16.24
CA ARG A 217 4.60 -7.87 16.49
C ARG A 217 4.33 -8.20 17.96
N ASP A 218 5.00 -7.49 18.87
CA ASP A 218 5.00 -7.83 20.28
C ASP A 218 3.78 -7.26 21.02
N LYS A 219 3.38 -6.02 20.70
CA LYS A 219 2.32 -5.27 21.40
C LYS A 219 1.03 -5.10 20.58
N GLY A 220 0.99 -5.61 19.34
CA GLY A 220 -0.15 -5.44 18.46
C GLY A 220 -0.37 -3.97 18.10
N ARG A 221 -1.63 -3.57 18.11
CA ARG A 221 -2.08 -2.20 17.83
C ARG A 221 -1.36 -1.17 18.70
N ASP A 222 -1.20 -1.44 20.00
CA ASP A 222 -0.56 -0.52 20.94
C ASP A 222 0.94 -0.31 20.63
N GLY A 223 1.58 -1.24 19.91
CA GLY A 223 2.95 -1.07 19.43
C GLY A 223 3.14 0.04 18.39
N PHE A 224 2.04 0.54 17.81
CA PHE A 224 2.05 1.62 16.82
C PHE A 224 1.29 2.86 17.30
N TYR A 225 0.08 2.69 17.84
CA TYR A 225 -0.82 3.80 18.18
C TYR A 225 -0.60 4.35 19.59
N LYS A 226 0.26 3.71 20.41
CA LYS A 226 0.63 4.16 21.76
C LYS A 226 2.15 4.10 21.97
N GLY A 227 2.63 4.78 23.01
CA GLY A 227 4.03 4.79 23.42
C GLY A 227 4.97 5.34 22.34
N ARG A 228 6.17 4.78 22.24
CA ARG A 228 7.27 5.37 21.46
C ARG A 228 6.94 5.71 20.01
N VAL A 229 6.16 4.90 19.30
CA VAL A 229 5.82 5.19 17.91
C VAL A 229 4.84 6.35 17.82
N ALA A 230 3.82 6.36 18.67
CA ALA A 230 2.89 7.49 18.77
C ALA A 230 3.62 8.78 19.16
N ASP A 231 4.57 8.71 20.11
CA ASP A 231 5.39 9.87 20.50
C ASP A 231 6.12 10.46 19.29
N LEU A 232 6.79 9.61 18.50
CA LEU A 232 7.52 10.05 17.31
C LEU A 232 6.61 10.65 16.23
N ILE A 233 5.41 10.09 16.04
CA ILE A 233 4.43 10.65 15.10
C ILE A 233 3.98 12.04 15.56
N VAL A 234 3.58 12.16 16.83
CA VAL A 234 3.06 13.44 17.36
C VAL A 234 4.16 14.50 17.45
N GLU A 235 5.37 14.12 17.84
CA GLU A 235 6.54 15.03 17.81
C GLU A 235 6.81 15.56 16.40
N GLU A 236 6.78 14.68 15.39
CA GLU A 236 6.99 15.05 13.99
C GLU A 236 5.86 15.94 13.46
N MET A 237 4.61 15.65 13.81
CA MET A 237 3.47 16.50 13.45
C MET A 237 3.61 17.90 14.03
N LYS A 238 3.97 18.02 15.32
CA LYS A 238 4.23 19.33 15.98
C LYS A 238 5.35 20.09 15.29
N ARG A 239 6.43 19.40 14.91
CA ARG A 239 7.59 20.00 14.25
C ARG A 239 7.26 20.54 12.85
N GLY A 240 6.42 19.84 12.12
CA GLY A 240 6.09 20.14 10.71
C GLY A 240 4.76 20.85 10.50
N GLY A 241 4.02 21.23 11.56
CA GLY A 241 2.71 21.88 11.43
C GLY A 241 1.57 20.94 11.03
N GLY A 242 1.71 19.63 11.29
CA GLY A 242 0.64 18.66 11.08
C GLY A 242 -0.36 18.61 12.24
N LEU A 243 -1.45 17.89 12.05
CA LEU A 243 -2.61 17.95 12.93
C LEU A 243 -2.82 16.70 13.80
N ILE A 244 -2.15 15.56 13.48
CA ILE A 244 -2.36 14.30 14.20
C ILE A 244 -1.91 14.44 15.66
N THR A 245 -2.77 14.02 16.58
CA THR A 245 -2.57 14.01 18.03
C THR A 245 -2.51 12.59 18.59
N TYR A 246 -2.18 12.45 19.87
CA TYR A 246 -2.29 11.16 20.58
C TYR A 246 -3.72 10.63 20.58
N GLU A 247 -4.68 11.51 20.73
CA GLU A 247 -6.11 11.16 20.76
C GLU A 247 -6.58 10.61 19.40
N ASP A 248 -6.14 11.21 18.30
CA ASP A 248 -6.40 10.71 16.94
C ASP A 248 -5.87 9.28 16.75
N LEU A 249 -4.64 9.03 17.21
CA LEU A 249 -4.00 7.72 17.11
C LEU A 249 -4.70 6.68 18.00
N GLU A 250 -5.01 7.03 19.24
CA GLU A 250 -5.67 6.14 20.20
C GLU A 250 -7.09 5.77 19.75
N ASN A 251 -7.85 6.73 19.24
CA ASN A 251 -9.23 6.56 18.82
C ASN A 251 -9.39 5.97 17.41
N TYR A 252 -8.31 5.84 16.61
CA TYR A 252 -8.44 5.26 15.30
C TYR A 252 -8.97 3.81 15.40
N GLN A 253 -10.01 3.48 14.64
CA GLN A 253 -10.56 2.13 14.51
C GLN A 253 -10.87 1.85 13.05
N PRO A 254 -10.47 0.68 12.52
CA PRO A 254 -10.96 0.19 11.24
C PRO A 254 -12.42 -0.20 11.35
N VAL A 255 -13.15 -0.16 10.24
CA VAL A 255 -14.59 -0.41 10.19
C VAL A 255 -14.90 -1.64 9.36
N LEU A 256 -15.65 -2.59 9.92
CA LEU A 256 -16.25 -3.68 9.14
C LEU A 256 -17.47 -3.14 8.40
N ARG A 257 -17.51 -3.35 7.08
CA ARG A 257 -18.62 -2.93 6.22
C ARG A 257 -19.22 -4.10 5.47
N LYS A 258 -20.45 -3.95 5.06
CA LYS A 258 -21.06 -4.88 4.10
C LYS A 258 -20.46 -4.59 2.71
N PRO A 259 -20.09 -5.61 1.93
CA PRO A 259 -19.65 -5.41 0.56
C PRO A 259 -20.80 -4.90 -0.31
N VAL A 260 -20.47 -4.22 -1.41
CA VAL A 260 -21.41 -4.04 -2.52
C VAL A 260 -21.36 -5.27 -3.39
N VAL A 261 -22.51 -5.71 -3.84
CA VAL A 261 -22.68 -6.93 -4.66
C VAL A 261 -23.47 -6.57 -5.90
N GLY A 262 -22.98 -7.00 -7.04
CA GLY A 262 -23.65 -6.85 -8.34
C GLY A 262 -23.50 -8.11 -9.19
N ASN A 263 -24.07 -8.08 -10.39
CA ASN A 263 -23.96 -9.16 -11.36
C ASN A 263 -23.46 -8.62 -12.70
N TYR A 264 -22.50 -9.31 -13.31
CA TYR A 264 -22.02 -9.01 -14.65
C TYR A 264 -21.89 -10.30 -15.46
N ARG A 265 -22.67 -10.43 -16.52
CA ARG A 265 -22.67 -11.59 -17.42
C ARG A 265 -22.82 -12.93 -16.72
N GLY A 266 -23.64 -12.99 -15.66
CA GLY A 266 -23.86 -14.20 -14.85
C GLY A 266 -22.83 -14.43 -13.74
N TYR A 267 -21.83 -13.54 -13.59
CA TYR A 267 -20.86 -13.59 -12.49
C TYR A 267 -21.26 -12.64 -11.38
N GLU A 268 -21.22 -13.13 -10.14
CA GLU A 268 -21.36 -12.30 -8.97
C GLU A 268 -20.09 -11.44 -8.77
N ILE A 269 -20.26 -10.13 -8.67
CA ILE A 269 -19.21 -9.15 -8.39
C ILE A 269 -19.35 -8.73 -6.95
N ILE A 270 -18.28 -8.89 -6.17
CA ILE A 270 -18.22 -8.50 -4.76
C ILE A 270 -17.08 -7.49 -4.62
N SER A 271 -17.38 -6.31 -4.11
CA SER A 271 -16.39 -5.24 -3.98
C SER A 271 -16.60 -4.39 -2.74
N MET A 272 -15.63 -3.49 -2.49
CA MET A 272 -15.72 -2.51 -1.42
C MET A 272 -16.72 -1.41 -1.78
N GLY A 273 -17.64 -1.11 -0.84
CA GLY A 273 -18.54 0.03 -0.95
C GLY A 273 -17.88 1.36 -0.54
N PRO A 274 -18.62 2.48 -0.52
CA PRO A 274 -18.11 3.75 -0.02
C PRO A 274 -17.47 3.61 1.38
N PRO A 275 -16.35 4.32 1.62
CA PRO A 275 -15.80 5.45 0.87
C PRO A 275 -14.92 5.08 -0.35
N SER A 276 -14.84 3.81 -0.74
CA SER A 276 -14.22 3.41 -1.99
C SER A 276 -15.21 3.58 -3.15
N SER A 277 -14.82 4.28 -4.21
CA SER A 277 -15.59 4.36 -5.46
C SER A 277 -15.48 3.09 -6.32
N GLY A 278 -14.46 2.25 -6.07
CA GLY A 278 -14.13 1.12 -6.94
C GLY A 278 -15.24 0.08 -7.07
N GLY A 279 -16.02 -0.15 -6.01
CA GLY A 279 -17.14 -1.09 -6.06
C GLY A 279 -18.31 -0.56 -6.89
N VAL A 280 -18.62 0.72 -6.77
CA VAL A 280 -19.67 1.37 -7.56
C VAL A 280 -19.30 1.35 -9.03
N CYS A 281 -18.09 1.84 -9.39
CA CYS A 281 -17.62 1.87 -10.78
C CYS A 281 -17.49 0.49 -11.45
N LEU A 282 -17.40 -0.59 -10.67
CA LEU A 282 -17.36 -1.96 -11.23
C LEU A 282 -18.77 -2.51 -11.52
N ILE A 283 -19.79 -2.00 -10.85
CA ILE A 283 -21.16 -2.53 -10.94
C ILE A 283 -21.99 -1.74 -11.96
N GLU A 284 -21.69 -0.45 -12.15
CA GLU A 284 -22.25 0.40 -13.21
C GLU A 284 -21.74 0.01 -14.62
#